data_f8c8e6818960da1fccf73a333554a719
#
_entry.id   f8c8e6818960da1fccf73a333554a719
#
_cell.length_a   1.000
_cell.length_b   1.000
_cell.length_c   1.000
_cell.angle_alpha   90.00
_cell.angle_beta   90.00
_cell.angle_gamma   90.00
#
_symmetry.space_group_name_H-M   'P 1'
#
loop_
_entity.id
_entity.type
_entity.pdbx_description
1 polymer ?
#
loop_
_entity_poly.entity_id
_entity_poly.type
_entity_poly.pdbx_seq_one_letter_code
_entity_poly.pdbx_strand_id
1 'polypeptide(L)'
;MPNSDSGRSSRNGSAAGFSLLEMVVAIALLTVGLLGVASAIGYAVVATNHGRSITNTKLLAVSILEQMETLRNTGNLTFGQIANVGQVNDQGAAKPFLGFQAGPQQVSTESGPDGIVGTADDLVDAGPDHQFGTVDDFVNPNFAVLGVTRQIQITSLNRTLKKVQVTVDYSVQGSMKQLVAVCYLNDNTTSTFVP
;
A
#
# COMPACT_ATOMS: atom_id res chain seq x y z
N MET A 1 15.84 -91.73 -29.42
CA MET A 1 15.74 -90.46 -28.61
C MET A 1 15.53 -89.35 -29.59
N PRO A 2 14.34 -88.70 -29.65
CA PRO A 2 14.11 -87.57 -30.51
C PRO A 2 14.36 -86.29 -29.72
N ASN A 3 15.06 -85.36 -30.34
CA ASN A 3 15.45 -84.08 -29.91
C ASN A 3 14.25 -83.08 -30.07
N SER A 4 13.75 -82.53 -29.03
CA SER A 4 12.66 -81.53 -29.06
C SER A 4 13.26 -80.13 -29.23
N ASP A 5 13.16 -79.67 -30.45
CA ASP A 5 13.52 -78.30 -30.83
C ASP A 5 12.39 -77.34 -30.42
N SER A 6 12.62 -76.55 -29.38
CA SER A 6 11.66 -75.56 -28.88
C SER A 6 11.81 -74.25 -29.68
N GLY A 7 10.94 -74.07 -30.66
CA GLY A 7 10.85 -72.90 -31.48
C GLY A 7 10.51 -71.67 -30.61
N ARG A 8 11.49 -70.77 -30.38
CA ARG A 8 11.31 -69.44 -29.84
C ARG A 8 10.61 -68.58 -30.89
N SER A 9 9.31 -68.37 -30.66
CA SER A 9 8.55 -67.39 -31.42
C SER A 9 9.01 -65.96 -31.03
N SER A 10 9.83 -65.39 -31.87
CA SER A 10 10.18 -63.98 -31.82
C SER A 10 8.94 -63.15 -32.20
N ARG A 11 8.27 -62.57 -31.21
CA ARG A 11 7.26 -61.52 -31.45
C ARG A 11 7.97 -60.25 -31.90
N ASN A 12 8.06 -60.03 -33.18
CA ASN A 12 8.39 -58.76 -33.79
C ASN A 12 7.23 -57.81 -33.47
N GLY A 13 7.35 -57.07 -32.36
CA GLY A 13 6.49 -55.93 -32.13
C GLY A 13 6.77 -54.88 -33.21
N SER A 14 5.85 -54.74 -34.16
CA SER A 14 5.89 -53.63 -35.10
C SER A 14 5.81 -52.35 -34.33
N ALA A 15 6.93 -51.59 -34.28
CA ALA A 15 6.92 -50.20 -33.82
C ALA A 15 6.05 -49.39 -34.78
N ALA A 16 4.79 -49.16 -34.41
CA ALA A 16 3.91 -48.24 -35.13
C ALA A 16 4.49 -46.84 -35.00
N GLY A 17 5.04 -46.30 -36.06
CA GLY A 17 5.49 -44.92 -36.14
C GLY A 17 4.28 -43.98 -36.09
N PHE A 18 4.45 -42.81 -35.46
CA PHE A 18 3.43 -41.77 -35.44
C PHE A 18 3.08 -41.31 -36.85
N SER A 19 1.78 -41.18 -37.13
CA SER A 19 1.28 -40.60 -38.37
C SER A 19 1.59 -39.08 -38.39
N LEU A 20 1.93 -38.53 -39.55
CA LEU A 20 2.15 -37.10 -39.74
C LEU A 20 0.93 -36.29 -39.30
N LEU A 21 -0.28 -36.79 -39.54
CA LEU A 21 -1.54 -36.20 -39.10
C LEU A 21 -1.63 -36.13 -37.56
N GLU A 22 -1.24 -37.19 -36.88
CA GLU A 22 -1.26 -37.26 -35.41
C GLU A 22 -0.29 -36.27 -34.79
N MET A 23 0.88 -36.07 -35.41
CA MET A 23 1.86 -35.07 -34.99
C MET A 23 1.31 -33.63 -35.15
N VAL A 24 0.65 -33.34 -36.26
CA VAL A 24 0.04 -32.00 -36.49
C VAL A 24 -1.08 -31.72 -35.49
N VAL A 25 -1.94 -32.74 -35.25
CA VAL A 25 -3.02 -32.58 -34.24
C VAL A 25 -2.45 -32.41 -32.84
N ALA A 26 -1.41 -33.17 -32.48
CA ALA A 26 -0.77 -33.04 -31.17
C ALA A 26 -0.16 -31.63 -30.97
N ILE A 27 0.52 -31.08 -31.97
CA ILE A 27 1.08 -29.72 -31.92
C ILE A 27 -0.04 -28.67 -31.84
N ALA A 28 -1.12 -28.85 -32.59
CA ALA A 28 -2.26 -27.93 -32.53
C ALA A 28 -2.90 -27.90 -31.13
N LEU A 29 -3.12 -29.07 -30.53
CA LEU A 29 -3.65 -29.16 -29.17
C LEU A 29 -2.67 -28.58 -28.13
N LEU A 30 -1.37 -28.85 -28.29
CA LEU A 30 -0.33 -28.30 -27.40
C LEU A 30 -0.30 -26.75 -27.46
N THR A 31 -0.36 -26.19 -28.67
CA THR A 31 -0.34 -24.74 -28.83
C THR A 31 -1.56 -24.07 -28.20
N VAL A 32 -2.76 -24.62 -28.35
CA VAL A 32 -3.97 -24.11 -27.70
C VAL A 32 -3.86 -24.24 -26.20
N GLY A 33 -3.35 -25.35 -25.67
CA GLY A 33 -3.11 -25.56 -24.26
C GLY A 33 -2.11 -24.54 -23.68
N LEU A 34 -0.99 -24.32 -24.36
CA LEU A 34 0.02 -23.34 -23.96
C LEU A 34 -0.51 -21.87 -23.96
N LEU A 35 -1.31 -21.51 -24.97
CA LEU A 35 -1.97 -20.21 -25.04
C LEU A 35 -2.94 -20.01 -23.87
N GLY A 36 -3.69 -21.05 -23.49
CA GLY A 36 -4.57 -21.01 -22.33
C GLY A 36 -3.80 -20.77 -21.01
N VAL A 37 -2.70 -21.50 -20.82
CA VAL A 37 -1.84 -21.32 -19.64
C VAL A 37 -1.18 -19.94 -19.62
N ALA A 38 -0.65 -19.47 -20.73
CA ALA A 38 -0.05 -18.14 -20.83
C ALA A 38 -1.04 -17.03 -20.50
N SER A 39 -2.27 -17.13 -20.98
CA SER A 39 -3.35 -16.19 -20.67
C SER A 39 -3.71 -16.20 -19.18
N ALA A 40 -3.79 -17.39 -18.58
CA ALA A 40 -4.09 -17.53 -17.15
C ALA A 40 -2.99 -16.91 -16.26
N ILE A 41 -1.71 -17.11 -16.62
CA ILE A 41 -0.58 -16.50 -15.91
C ILE A 41 -0.63 -14.97 -16.05
N GLY A 42 -0.86 -14.47 -17.26
CA GLY A 42 -1.00 -13.02 -17.50
C GLY A 42 -2.08 -12.40 -16.64
N TYR A 43 -3.25 -13.01 -16.58
CA TYR A 43 -4.35 -12.56 -15.73
C TYR A 43 -3.99 -12.62 -14.23
N ALA A 44 -3.33 -13.67 -13.78
CA ALA A 44 -2.90 -13.82 -12.37
C ALA A 44 -1.91 -12.73 -11.95
N VAL A 45 -0.95 -12.38 -12.81
CA VAL A 45 0.00 -11.28 -12.55
C VAL A 45 -0.73 -9.94 -12.41
N VAL A 46 -1.64 -9.64 -13.32
CA VAL A 46 -2.45 -8.42 -13.26
C VAL A 46 -3.29 -8.36 -11.98
N ALA A 47 -3.97 -9.45 -11.63
CA ALA A 47 -4.78 -9.53 -10.41
C ALA A 47 -3.94 -9.36 -9.14
N THR A 48 -2.74 -9.94 -9.10
CA THR A 48 -1.82 -9.81 -7.97
C THR A 48 -1.33 -8.38 -7.79
N ASN A 49 -0.96 -7.70 -8.88
CA ASN A 49 -0.53 -6.30 -8.82
C ASN A 49 -1.66 -5.38 -8.37
N HIS A 50 -2.88 -5.64 -8.82
CA HIS A 50 -4.07 -4.93 -8.37
C HIS A 50 -4.31 -5.10 -6.86
N GLY A 51 -4.24 -6.34 -6.38
CA GLY A 51 -4.39 -6.65 -4.96
C GLY A 51 -3.33 -5.97 -4.09
N ARG A 52 -2.07 -5.95 -4.51
CA ARG A 52 -0.98 -5.25 -3.81
C ARG A 52 -1.22 -3.74 -3.71
N SER A 53 -1.65 -3.10 -4.80
CA SER A 53 -1.94 -1.66 -4.80
C SER A 53 -3.03 -1.29 -3.80
N ILE A 54 -4.14 -2.03 -3.78
CA ILE A 54 -5.24 -1.82 -2.83
C ILE A 54 -4.76 -2.02 -1.38
N THR A 55 -4.02 -3.09 -1.12
CA THR A 55 -3.52 -3.41 0.22
C THR A 55 -2.58 -2.33 0.74
N ASN A 56 -1.61 -1.89 -0.07
CA ASN A 56 -0.68 -0.83 0.30
C ASN A 56 -1.41 0.48 0.59
N THR A 57 -2.37 0.86 -0.25
CA THR A 57 -3.19 2.06 -0.06
C THR A 57 -3.99 2.00 1.25
N LYS A 58 -4.58 0.84 1.55
CA LYS A 58 -5.31 0.62 2.80
C LYS A 58 -4.40 0.73 4.02
N LEU A 59 -3.22 0.08 3.98
CA LEU A 59 -2.24 0.15 5.06
C LEU A 59 -1.79 1.59 5.30
N LEU A 60 -1.54 2.36 4.24
CA LEU A 60 -1.19 3.76 4.35
C LEU A 60 -2.28 4.59 5.04
N ALA A 61 -3.54 4.44 4.62
CA ALA A 61 -4.63 5.19 5.24
C ALA A 61 -4.81 4.82 6.72
N VAL A 62 -4.68 3.54 7.06
CA VAL A 62 -4.78 3.06 8.44
C VAL A 62 -3.60 3.54 9.28
N SER A 63 -2.36 3.49 8.76
CA SER A 63 -1.17 3.93 9.49
C SER A 63 -1.24 5.40 9.89
N ILE A 64 -1.77 6.27 9.03
CA ILE A 64 -2.00 7.69 9.36
C ILE A 64 -3.00 7.84 10.52
N LEU A 65 -4.10 7.09 10.50
CA LEU A 65 -5.09 7.12 11.57
C LEU A 65 -4.52 6.59 12.90
N GLU A 66 -3.77 5.49 12.87
CA GLU A 66 -3.09 4.90 14.04
C GLU A 66 -2.03 5.84 14.59
N GLN A 67 -1.29 6.53 13.71
CA GLN A 67 -0.32 7.55 14.13
C GLN A 67 -1.00 8.67 14.90
N MET A 68 -2.11 9.22 14.40
CA MET A 68 -2.84 10.29 15.08
C MET A 68 -3.38 9.84 16.45
N GLU A 69 -3.88 8.62 16.53
CA GLU A 69 -4.31 8.04 17.79
C GLU A 69 -3.14 7.86 18.76
N THR A 70 -2.01 7.40 18.28
CA THR A 70 -0.79 7.24 19.07
C THR A 70 -0.27 8.59 19.58
N LEU A 71 -0.16 9.60 18.72
CA LEU A 71 0.28 10.94 19.08
C LEU A 71 -0.60 11.55 20.19
N ARG A 72 -1.91 11.34 20.10
CA ARG A 72 -2.86 11.76 21.15
C ARG A 72 -2.66 10.95 22.44
N ASN A 73 -2.56 9.64 22.36
CA ASN A 73 -2.49 8.75 23.53
C ASN A 73 -1.17 8.91 24.29
N THR A 74 -0.07 9.20 23.59
CA THR A 74 1.24 9.46 24.19
C THR A 74 1.40 10.90 24.70
N GLY A 75 0.46 11.80 24.37
CA GLY A 75 0.55 13.20 24.71
C GLY A 75 1.57 14.00 23.88
N ASN A 76 2.09 13.41 22.79
CA ASN A 76 2.98 14.12 21.87
C ASN A 76 2.25 15.27 21.15
N LEU A 77 0.96 15.06 20.83
CA LEU A 77 0.06 16.14 20.42
C LEU A 77 -1.13 16.21 21.36
N THR A 78 -1.51 17.42 21.72
CA THR A 78 -2.77 17.65 22.44
C THR A 78 -3.96 17.42 21.52
N PHE A 79 -5.14 17.19 22.10
CA PHE A 79 -6.36 17.07 21.31
C PHE A 79 -6.62 18.33 20.46
N GLY A 80 -6.24 19.52 20.99
CA GLY A 80 -6.32 20.78 20.26
C GLY A 80 -5.41 20.85 19.04
N GLN A 81 -4.22 20.28 19.14
CA GLN A 81 -3.24 20.23 18.04
C GLN A 81 -3.61 19.27 16.92
N ILE A 82 -4.40 18.23 17.19
CA ILE A 82 -4.88 17.33 16.12
C ILE A 82 -5.95 18.08 15.31
N ALA A 83 -5.49 18.90 14.38
CA ALA A 83 -6.30 19.73 13.51
C ALA A 83 -5.60 19.98 12.18
N ASN A 84 -6.33 20.48 11.19
CA ASN A 84 -5.72 20.92 9.96
C ASN A 84 -4.98 22.26 10.14
N VAL A 85 -4.07 22.55 9.23
CA VAL A 85 -3.33 23.84 9.21
C VAL A 85 -4.31 25.01 9.29
N GLY A 86 -3.99 25.95 10.17
CA GLY A 86 -4.85 27.11 10.44
C GLY A 86 -6.01 26.86 11.42
N GLN A 87 -6.20 25.64 11.88
CA GLN A 87 -7.22 25.26 12.87
C GLN A 87 -6.62 24.68 14.16
N VAL A 88 -5.29 24.68 14.25
CA VAL A 88 -4.56 24.15 15.40
C VAL A 88 -4.79 25.04 16.63
N ASN A 89 -5.00 24.38 17.77
CA ASN A 89 -5.02 25.03 19.08
C ASN A 89 -3.88 24.43 19.93
N ASP A 90 -2.83 25.22 20.13
CA ASP A 90 -1.65 24.82 20.90
C ASP A 90 -1.80 25.05 22.42
N GLN A 91 -2.99 25.38 22.90
CA GLN A 91 -3.22 25.63 24.32
C GLN A 91 -2.89 24.38 25.16
N GLY A 92 -1.95 24.53 26.07
CA GLY A 92 -1.44 23.44 26.90
C GLY A 92 -0.42 22.52 26.20
N ALA A 93 -0.01 22.84 24.98
CA ALA A 93 0.98 22.07 24.25
C ALA A 93 2.42 22.42 24.70
N ALA A 94 3.29 21.41 24.76
CA ALA A 94 4.70 21.59 25.08
C ALA A 94 5.48 22.25 23.93
N LYS A 95 5.04 22.03 22.69
CA LYS A 95 5.65 22.56 21.46
C LYS A 95 4.55 23.00 20.50
N PRO A 96 4.76 24.10 19.74
CA PRO A 96 3.84 24.49 18.69
C PRO A 96 3.81 23.43 17.57
N PHE A 97 2.65 23.28 16.93
CA PHE A 97 2.44 22.36 15.82
C PHE A 97 1.68 23.08 14.70
N LEU A 98 2.10 22.95 13.46
CA LEU A 98 1.49 23.66 12.33
C LEU A 98 0.16 23.05 11.86
N GLY A 99 -0.04 21.76 12.11
CA GLY A 99 -1.24 21.04 11.72
C GLY A 99 -1.05 20.13 10.51
N PHE A 100 -2.03 19.26 10.29
CA PHE A 100 -2.07 18.33 9.16
C PHE A 100 -2.54 19.03 7.90
N GLN A 101 -1.93 18.69 6.76
CA GLN A 101 -2.31 19.26 5.47
C GLN A 101 -3.67 18.72 5.00
N ALA A 102 -4.63 19.62 4.77
CA ALA A 102 -5.99 19.27 4.35
C ALA A 102 -6.14 18.99 2.85
N GLY A 103 -5.30 19.62 2.02
CA GLY A 103 -5.35 19.47 0.58
C GLY A 103 -4.67 18.18 0.09
N PRO A 104 -4.78 17.88 -1.23
CA PRO A 104 -4.07 16.77 -1.83
C PRO A 104 -2.55 16.96 -1.68
N GLN A 105 -1.89 16.02 -1.04
CA GLN A 105 -0.45 15.99 -0.84
C GLN A 105 0.12 14.69 -1.38
N GLN A 106 1.35 14.74 -1.88
CA GLN A 106 2.09 13.52 -2.20
C GLN A 106 2.32 12.73 -0.89
N VAL A 107 2.22 11.42 -1.01
CA VAL A 107 2.59 10.54 0.10
C VAL A 107 4.10 10.49 0.17
N SER A 108 4.66 10.71 1.35
CA SER A 108 6.08 10.55 1.61
C SER A 108 6.40 9.19 2.24
N THR A 109 7.61 8.69 2.00
CA THR A 109 8.20 7.58 2.73
C THR A 109 8.81 8.02 4.05
N GLU A 110 9.02 9.33 4.22
CA GLU A 110 9.63 9.95 5.39
C GLU A 110 8.61 10.82 6.14
N SER A 111 8.91 11.10 7.39
CA SER A 111 8.05 11.90 8.28
C SER A 111 8.57 13.32 8.53
N GLY A 112 9.64 13.71 7.82
CA GLY A 112 10.24 15.02 7.96
C GLY A 112 10.82 15.32 9.36
N PRO A 113 11.16 16.61 9.60
CA PRO A 113 11.74 17.08 10.86
C PRO A 113 10.87 16.89 12.10
N ASP A 114 9.56 16.97 11.96
CA ASP A 114 8.65 16.83 13.09
C ASP A 114 8.34 15.38 13.48
N GLY A 115 8.75 14.41 12.64
CA GLY A 115 8.52 12.99 12.84
C GLY A 115 7.07 12.55 12.65
N ILE A 116 6.23 13.42 12.08
CA ILE A 116 4.79 13.19 11.91
C ILE A 116 4.43 13.15 10.44
N VAL A 117 3.95 12.03 9.95
CA VAL A 117 3.47 11.90 8.57
C VAL A 117 2.15 12.67 8.40
N GLY A 118 2.03 13.45 7.36
CA GLY A 118 0.82 14.20 7.08
C GLY A 118 0.98 15.70 7.21
N THR A 119 2.20 16.14 7.45
CA THR A 119 2.56 17.55 7.64
C THR A 119 3.21 18.14 6.39
N ALA A 120 3.60 19.40 6.44
CA ALA A 120 4.15 20.10 5.28
C ALA A 120 5.61 19.75 5.00
N ASP A 121 6.31 19.21 5.98
CA ASP A 121 7.74 18.92 5.98
C ASP A 121 8.09 17.46 5.69
N ASP A 122 7.13 16.63 5.35
CA ASP A 122 7.30 15.22 5.02
C ASP A 122 8.34 14.95 3.90
N LEU A 123 8.58 15.91 3.02
CA LEU A 123 9.54 15.77 1.92
C LEU A 123 10.89 16.42 2.22
N VAL A 124 11.12 16.90 3.43
CA VAL A 124 12.39 17.52 3.83
C VAL A 124 13.42 16.44 4.13
N ASP A 125 14.57 16.56 3.50
CA ASP A 125 15.77 15.73 3.70
C ASP A 125 16.77 16.52 4.56
N ALA A 126 17.33 15.87 5.57
CA ALA A 126 18.33 16.47 6.48
C ALA A 126 19.70 16.70 5.83
N GLY A 127 19.82 16.43 4.53
CA GLY A 127 21.10 16.64 3.83
C GLY A 127 22.24 15.72 4.28
N PRO A 128 23.46 16.03 3.87
CA PRO A 128 24.64 15.23 4.17
C PRO A 128 25.02 15.11 5.65
N ASP A 129 24.64 16.10 6.47
CA ASP A 129 24.96 16.09 7.92
C ASP A 129 23.95 15.27 8.74
N HIS A 130 22.86 14.82 8.12
CA HIS A 130 21.77 14.05 8.75
C HIS A 130 21.14 14.75 9.98
N GLN A 131 21.16 16.08 10.00
CA GLN A 131 20.58 16.89 11.07
C GLN A 131 19.57 17.87 10.48
N PHE A 132 18.33 17.81 10.93
CA PHE A 132 17.31 18.78 10.55
C PHE A 132 17.54 20.16 11.19
N GLY A 133 17.13 21.20 10.49
CA GLY A 133 17.25 22.60 10.96
C GLY A 133 18.58 23.25 10.55
N THR A 134 19.31 22.66 9.61
CA THR A 134 20.59 23.15 9.10
C THR A 134 20.44 23.75 7.70
N VAL A 135 21.51 24.35 7.19
CA VAL A 135 21.49 25.07 5.90
C VAL A 135 21.47 24.14 4.68
N ASP A 136 21.76 22.88 4.87
CA ASP A 136 21.79 21.84 3.84
C ASP A 136 20.50 21.03 3.75
N ASP A 137 19.50 21.34 4.57
CA ASP A 137 18.13 20.79 4.44
C ASP A 137 17.53 21.19 3.09
N PHE A 138 16.91 20.25 2.41
CA PHE A 138 16.24 20.50 1.14
C PHE A 138 15.00 19.63 0.95
N VAL A 139 14.11 20.06 0.06
CA VAL A 139 12.95 19.23 -0.33
C VAL A 139 13.42 18.16 -1.31
N ASN A 140 13.30 16.88 -0.92
CA ASN A 140 13.69 15.73 -1.72
C ASN A 140 12.47 15.08 -2.37
N PRO A 141 12.25 15.28 -3.69
CA PRO A 141 11.09 14.69 -4.38
C PRO A 141 11.16 13.16 -4.48
N ASN A 142 12.33 12.55 -4.23
CA ASN A 142 12.47 11.09 -4.24
C ASN A 142 11.79 10.42 -3.03
N PHE A 143 11.49 11.18 -1.98
CA PHE A 143 10.69 10.68 -0.86
C PHE A 143 9.21 10.53 -1.22
N ALA A 144 8.76 11.14 -2.30
CA ALA A 144 7.39 11.05 -2.75
C ALA A 144 7.07 9.69 -3.41
N VAL A 145 5.99 9.06 -2.97
CA VAL A 145 5.46 7.86 -3.60
C VAL A 145 4.70 8.25 -4.87
N LEU A 146 5.22 7.83 -6.02
CA LEU A 146 4.65 8.18 -7.31
C LEU A 146 3.24 7.61 -7.49
N GLY A 147 2.34 8.44 -8.03
CA GLY A 147 0.98 8.03 -8.38
C GLY A 147 0.04 7.81 -7.19
N VAL A 148 0.45 8.24 -6.00
CA VAL A 148 -0.37 8.20 -4.79
C VAL A 148 -0.41 9.58 -4.15
N THR A 149 -1.61 10.08 -3.89
CA THR A 149 -1.83 11.31 -3.11
C THR A 149 -2.73 11.03 -1.93
N ARG A 150 -2.61 11.81 -0.88
CA ARG A 150 -3.44 11.75 0.31
C ARG A 150 -4.07 13.09 0.63
N GLN A 151 -5.21 13.06 1.28
CA GLN A 151 -5.84 14.20 1.92
C GLN A 151 -6.20 13.81 3.35
N ILE A 152 -5.92 14.68 4.29
CA ILE A 152 -6.27 14.48 5.70
C ILE A 152 -7.25 15.58 6.09
N GLN A 153 -8.48 15.23 6.34
CA GLN A 153 -9.50 16.19 6.77
C GLN A 153 -9.91 15.90 8.21
N ILE A 154 -9.71 16.89 9.06
CA ILE A 154 -10.04 16.82 10.49
C ILE A 154 -11.17 17.81 10.77
N THR A 155 -12.28 17.30 11.27
CA THR A 155 -13.47 18.10 11.57
C THR A 155 -13.84 17.95 13.04
N SER A 156 -13.89 19.05 13.79
CA SER A 156 -14.40 19.05 15.15
C SER A 156 -15.94 18.92 15.12
N LEU A 157 -16.46 17.83 15.65
CA LEU A 157 -17.89 17.59 15.76
C LEU A 157 -18.48 18.25 17.02
N ASN A 158 -17.70 18.24 18.10
CA ASN A 158 -17.97 18.96 19.33
C ASN A 158 -16.66 19.21 20.08
N ARG A 159 -16.73 19.65 21.34
CA ARG A 159 -15.53 19.98 22.14
C ARG A 159 -14.64 18.77 22.47
N THR A 160 -15.20 17.56 22.46
CA THR A 160 -14.51 16.33 22.86
C THR A 160 -14.42 15.30 21.77
N LEU A 161 -14.93 15.59 20.57
CA LEU A 161 -14.96 14.61 19.47
C LEU A 161 -14.55 15.24 18.16
N LYS A 162 -13.58 14.63 17.52
CA LYS A 162 -13.14 14.98 16.16
C LYS A 162 -13.32 13.78 15.23
N LYS A 163 -13.76 14.07 14.00
CA LYS A 163 -13.75 13.13 12.89
C LYS A 163 -12.46 13.35 12.11
N VAL A 164 -11.69 12.31 11.91
CA VAL A 164 -10.53 12.29 11.01
C VAL A 164 -10.87 11.45 9.80
N GLN A 165 -10.77 12.03 8.63
CA GLN A 165 -10.98 11.37 7.36
C GLN A 165 -9.69 11.43 6.55
N VAL A 166 -9.17 10.26 6.19
CA VAL A 166 -8.02 10.12 5.30
C VAL A 166 -8.52 9.59 3.97
N THR A 167 -8.29 10.35 2.93
CA THR A 167 -8.59 9.97 1.55
C THR A 167 -7.29 9.73 0.82
N VAL A 168 -7.14 8.57 0.20
CA VAL A 168 -5.95 8.22 -0.59
C VAL A 168 -6.39 7.95 -2.02
N ASP A 169 -5.86 8.75 -2.94
CA ASP A 169 -6.04 8.57 -4.37
C ASP A 169 -4.82 7.84 -4.94
N TYR A 170 -5.06 6.82 -5.75
CA TYR A 170 -4.02 5.99 -6.33
C TYR A 170 -4.40 5.52 -7.73
N SER A 171 -3.39 5.22 -8.56
CA SER A 171 -3.62 4.75 -9.92
C SER A 171 -3.50 3.23 -10.03
N VAL A 172 -4.46 2.61 -10.69
CA VAL A 172 -4.43 1.19 -11.06
C VAL A 172 -4.73 1.06 -12.54
N GLN A 173 -3.78 0.56 -13.31
CA GLN A 173 -3.91 0.39 -14.77
C GLN A 173 -4.36 1.67 -15.49
N GLY A 174 -3.83 2.81 -15.08
CA GLY A 174 -4.18 4.11 -15.66
C GLY A 174 -5.53 4.68 -15.20
N SER A 175 -6.28 3.99 -14.36
CA SER A 175 -7.52 4.49 -13.76
C SER A 175 -7.26 4.98 -12.33
N MET A 176 -7.68 6.19 -12.03
CA MET A 176 -7.65 6.73 -10.66
C MET A 176 -8.71 6.03 -9.81
N LYS A 177 -8.28 5.60 -8.63
CA LYS A 177 -9.13 4.99 -7.60
C LYS A 177 -8.94 5.77 -6.31
N GLN A 178 -9.97 5.74 -5.48
CA GLN A 178 -9.98 6.44 -4.20
C GLN A 178 -10.33 5.47 -3.08
N LEU A 179 -9.62 5.58 -1.97
CA LEU A 179 -9.92 4.89 -0.72
C LEU A 179 -10.13 5.93 0.37
N VAL A 180 -11.21 5.80 1.12
CA VAL A 180 -11.53 6.69 2.25
C VAL A 180 -11.53 5.86 3.53
N ALA A 181 -10.75 6.30 4.51
CA ALA A 181 -10.75 5.76 5.87
C ALA A 181 -11.18 6.86 6.84
N VAL A 182 -11.97 6.49 7.86
CA VAL A 182 -12.49 7.44 8.85
C VAL A 182 -12.28 6.88 10.23
N CYS A 183 -11.82 7.70 11.17
CA CYS A 183 -11.87 7.42 12.58
C CYS A 183 -12.46 8.60 13.37
N TYR A 184 -12.82 8.33 14.61
CA TYR A 184 -13.31 9.32 15.55
C TYR A 184 -12.37 9.35 16.75
N LEU A 185 -11.80 10.54 17.01
CA LEU A 185 -10.91 10.76 18.15
C LEU A 185 -11.68 11.46 19.25
N ASN A 186 -11.66 10.89 20.43
CA ASN A 186 -12.26 11.50 21.62
C ASN A 186 -11.18 12.19 22.45
N ASP A 187 -11.52 13.30 23.12
CA ASP A 187 -10.65 13.96 24.08
C ASP A 187 -10.66 13.18 25.41
N ASN A 188 -9.59 12.41 25.65
CA ASN A 188 -9.46 11.63 26.89
C ASN A 188 -9.03 12.47 28.09
N THR A 189 -8.64 13.74 27.89
CA THR A 189 -8.17 14.63 28.96
C THR A 189 -9.31 15.17 29.82
N THR A 190 -10.57 15.08 29.32
CA THR A 190 -11.76 15.58 30.02
C THR A 190 -12.43 14.54 30.94
N SER A 191 -11.87 13.34 31.05
CA SER A 191 -12.34 12.34 32.02
C SER A 191 -11.82 12.68 33.42
N THR A 192 -12.23 13.80 33.96
CA THR A 192 -12.23 14.01 35.40
C THR A 192 -13.32 13.09 35.98
N PHE A 193 -12.92 11.94 36.47
CA PHE A 193 -13.71 11.18 37.40
C PHE A 193 -13.92 12.08 38.62
N VAL A 194 -15.06 12.72 38.70
CA VAL A 194 -15.50 13.36 39.95
C VAL A 194 -16.07 12.23 40.79
N PRO A 195 -15.46 11.90 41.96
CA PRO A 195 -15.97 10.86 42.83
C PRO A 195 -17.33 11.25 43.43
#